data_ba8eaf6c4126992ee5da21ac35958017
#
_entry.id   ba8eaf6c4126992ee5da21ac35958017
#
_cell.length_a   1.000
_cell.length_b   1.000
_cell.length_c   1.000
_cell.angle_alpha   90.00
_cell.angle_beta   90.00
_cell.angle_gamma   90.00
#
_symmetry.space_group_name_H-M   'P 1'
#
loop_
_entity.id
_entity.type
_entity.pdbx_description
1 polymer ?
#
loop_
_entity_poly.entity_id
_entity_poly.type
_entity_poly.pdbx_seq_one_letter_code
_entity_poly.pdbx_strand_id
1 'polypeptide(L)'
;MVQERLIGFGTANIKVFGVGGGGGNAINRMYKDTIPGIQFVAVNTDNQALENSIIPEKIRIGDRIARGMGVGGDPSRGKQSAEESRSEIKEYLSNADMVFIAAGMGGGSGTGAAPVIAEIAKSSGALTIGVVTKPFGFEGTQRLDAALEGIENIKKYVDTLIVVPNDRLLQTEDNLSMSAAFNLADDVLKVGIQSIAELILVPGEINLDFADVKTIMENAGPAWMGIGESDGENRSIEAAERAVSSPLLEMPIDGAKGVIFNVSGGQDITLDDVTSASEVIKSRVHPDANIIFGSVTNP
;
A
#
# COMPACT_ATOMS: atom_id res chain seq x y z
N MET A 1 12.92 7.47 28.87
CA MET A 1 14.10 6.57 28.77
C MET A 1 13.73 5.09 28.90
N VAL A 2 12.58 4.66 28.38
CA VAL A 2 12.15 3.23 28.37
C VAL A 2 11.74 2.77 26.95
N GLN A 3 11.66 3.68 25.99
CA GLN A 3 11.19 3.39 24.61
C GLN A 3 12.29 2.98 23.61
N GLU A 4 13.57 3.07 23.96
CA GLU A 4 14.69 2.72 23.06
C GLU A 4 15.18 1.25 23.16
N ARG A 5 14.54 0.40 23.95
CA ARG A 5 15.00 -1.00 24.19
C ARG A 5 14.13 -2.09 23.54
N LEU A 6 13.14 -1.76 22.73
CA LEU A 6 12.30 -2.75 22.01
C LEU A 6 12.62 -2.89 20.52
N ILE A 7 13.66 -2.23 20.03
CA ILE A 7 14.25 -2.60 18.74
C ILE A 7 15.20 -3.77 19.03
N GLY A 8 14.59 -4.90 19.39
CA GLY A 8 15.29 -6.16 19.62
C GLY A 8 15.50 -6.88 18.29
N PHE A 9 16.63 -7.52 18.15
CA PHE A 9 16.95 -8.49 17.11
C PHE A 9 15.71 -9.32 16.73
N GLY A 10 15.20 -9.20 15.47
CA GLY A 10 14.13 -10.02 14.96
C GLY A 10 12.90 -9.29 14.39
N THR A 11 12.76 -7.98 14.53
CA THR A 11 11.68 -7.22 13.88
C THR A 11 12.11 -6.73 12.50
N ALA A 12 11.30 -7.02 11.48
CA ALA A 12 11.54 -6.53 10.12
C ALA A 12 11.55 -5.00 10.07
N ASN A 13 12.52 -4.42 9.39
CA ASN A 13 12.60 -2.97 9.16
C ASN A 13 11.72 -2.60 7.96
N ILE A 14 10.53 -2.09 8.25
CA ILE A 14 9.52 -1.74 7.24
C ILE A 14 9.56 -0.23 6.96
N LYS A 15 9.70 0.11 5.68
CA LYS A 15 9.67 1.51 5.22
C LYS A 15 8.53 1.74 4.24
N VAL A 16 7.88 2.89 4.37
CA VAL A 16 6.76 3.32 3.51
C VAL A 16 7.13 4.63 2.84
N PHE A 17 7.28 4.58 1.53
CA PHE A 17 7.58 5.73 0.69
C PHE A 17 6.29 6.26 0.06
N GLY A 18 5.90 7.47 0.42
CA GLY A 18 4.79 8.18 -0.23
C GLY A 18 5.31 9.09 -1.33
N VAL A 19 5.04 8.73 -2.59
CA VAL A 19 5.64 9.36 -3.76
C VAL A 19 4.65 10.25 -4.49
N GLY A 20 5.00 11.52 -4.65
CA GLY A 20 4.14 12.53 -5.24
C GLY A 20 2.99 12.97 -4.34
N GLY A 21 1.99 13.67 -4.89
CA GLY A 21 0.87 14.19 -4.11
C GLY A 21 -0.01 13.11 -3.50
N GLY A 22 -0.53 12.18 -4.28
CA GLY A 22 -1.39 11.10 -3.79
C GLY A 22 -0.70 10.20 -2.78
N GLY A 23 0.51 9.71 -3.08
CA GLY A 23 1.28 8.91 -2.12
C GLY A 23 1.61 9.66 -0.84
N GLY A 24 1.97 10.94 -0.94
CA GLY A 24 2.22 11.81 0.21
C GLY A 24 0.98 12.00 1.10
N ASN A 25 -0.20 12.17 0.51
CA ASN A 25 -1.46 12.27 1.25
C ASN A 25 -1.79 10.97 1.99
N ALA A 26 -1.65 9.83 1.31
CA ALA A 26 -1.90 8.52 1.91
C ALA A 26 -1.03 8.29 3.14
N ILE A 27 0.29 8.53 3.04
CA ILE A 27 1.20 8.33 4.18
C ILE A 27 1.00 9.37 5.31
N ASN A 28 0.56 10.59 5.00
CA ASN A 28 0.18 11.57 6.01
C ASN A 28 -1.02 11.09 6.86
N ARG A 29 -1.98 10.38 6.24
CA ARG A 29 -3.10 9.77 6.95
C ARG A 29 -2.65 8.59 7.79
N MET A 30 -1.80 7.71 7.22
CA MET A 30 -1.23 6.56 7.93
C MET A 30 -0.44 6.99 9.16
N TYR A 31 0.32 8.08 9.06
CA TYR A 31 1.18 8.57 10.14
C TYR A 31 0.40 9.05 11.37
N LYS A 32 -0.86 9.45 11.21
CA LYS A 32 -1.73 9.82 12.34
C LYS A 32 -2.11 8.62 13.19
N ASP A 33 -2.26 7.45 12.56
CA ASP A 33 -2.64 6.19 13.19
C ASP A 33 -1.43 5.23 13.16
N THR A 34 -0.27 5.76 13.59
CA THR A 34 1.03 5.09 13.40
C THR A 34 1.11 3.75 14.10
N ILE A 35 1.50 2.72 13.34
CA ILE A 35 1.95 1.44 13.87
C ILE A 35 3.43 1.59 14.28
N PRO A 36 3.81 1.30 15.54
CA PRO A 36 5.20 1.35 15.95
C PRO A 36 6.07 0.41 15.10
N GLY A 37 7.22 0.90 14.65
CA GLY A 37 8.17 0.12 13.83
C GLY A 37 8.13 0.42 12.33
N ILE A 38 7.19 1.24 11.85
CA ILE A 38 7.16 1.70 10.46
C ILE A 38 7.90 3.04 10.33
N GLN A 39 8.79 3.13 9.35
CA GLN A 39 9.43 4.38 8.95
C GLN A 39 8.75 4.94 7.71
N PHE A 40 8.28 6.19 7.79
CA PHE A 40 7.63 6.88 6.68
C PHE A 40 8.57 7.88 6.04
N VAL A 41 8.60 7.92 4.69
CA VAL A 41 9.40 8.84 3.90
C VAL A 41 8.52 9.50 2.85
N ALA A 42 8.41 10.83 2.90
CA ALA A 42 7.69 11.61 1.90
C ALA A 42 8.63 12.02 0.76
N VAL A 43 8.29 11.66 -0.48
CA VAL A 43 9.10 11.97 -1.67
C VAL A 43 8.30 12.81 -2.64
N ASN A 44 8.79 13.99 -2.98
CA ASN A 44 8.11 14.86 -3.95
C ASN A 44 9.12 15.78 -4.69
N THR A 45 8.68 16.25 -5.87
CA THR A 45 9.35 17.31 -6.63
C THR A 45 8.87 18.71 -6.25
N ASP A 46 7.77 18.80 -5.48
CA ASP A 46 7.14 20.03 -5.02
C ASP A 46 7.47 20.30 -3.55
N ASN A 47 8.13 21.43 -3.30
CA ASN A 47 8.54 21.83 -1.95
C ASN A 47 7.34 22.13 -1.04
N GLN A 48 6.28 22.79 -1.59
CA GLN A 48 5.10 23.13 -0.80
C GLN A 48 4.37 21.85 -0.30
N ALA A 49 4.31 20.82 -1.15
CA ALA A 49 3.73 19.54 -0.76
C ALA A 49 4.52 18.87 0.37
N LEU A 50 5.85 18.96 0.35
CA LEU A 50 6.70 18.44 1.41
C LEU A 50 6.63 19.27 2.69
N GLU A 51 6.57 20.60 2.60
CA GLU A 51 6.39 21.48 3.77
C GLU A 51 5.09 21.21 4.51
N ASN A 52 4.01 20.97 3.77
CA ASN A 52 2.70 20.65 4.34
C ASN A 52 2.59 19.20 4.87
N SER A 53 3.52 18.32 4.54
CA SER A 53 3.53 16.96 5.05
C SER A 53 3.94 16.92 6.53
N ILE A 54 3.23 16.11 7.31
CA ILE A 54 3.54 15.86 8.73
C ILE A 54 4.62 14.78 8.92
N ILE A 55 5.04 14.12 7.84
CA ILE A 55 6.09 13.10 7.87
C ILE A 55 7.43 13.77 8.18
N PRO A 56 8.19 13.29 9.17
CA PRO A 56 9.47 13.87 9.52
C PRO A 56 10.54 13.67 8.44
N GLU A 57 10.59 12.48 7.84
CA GLU A 57 11.58 12.14 6.81
C GLU A 57 11.06 12.55 5.42
N LYS A 58 11.79 13.44 4.76
CA LYS A 58 11.38 14.05 3.48
C LYS A 58 12.53 14.06 2.49
N ILE A 59 12.25 13.62 1.27
CA ILE A 59 13.20 13.70 0.16
C ILE A 59 12.60 14.61 -0.91
N ARG A 60 13.26 15.74 -1.17
CA ARG A 60 12.96 16.58 -2.31
C ARG A 60 13.78 16.09 -3.50
N ILE A 61 13.13 15.53 -4.49
CA ILE A 61 13.80 15.01 -5.68
C ILE A 61 13.83 16.03 -6.83
N GLY A 62 14.93 16.03 -7.61
CA GLY A 62 15.08 16.82 -8.83
C GLY A 62 15.35 18.30 -8.57
N ASP A 63 16.33 18.62 -7.76
CA ASP A 63 16.71 20.00 -7.42
C ASP A 63 17.04 20.86 -8.65
N ARG A 64 17.65 20.28 -9.68
CA ARG A 64 17.95 20.97 -10.93
C ARG A 64 16.77 20.95 -11.91
N ILE A 65 16.02 19.84 -11.95
CA ILE A 65 14.95 19.59 -12.92
C ILE A 65 13.66 20.26 -12.50
N ALA A 66 13.20 20.05 -11.27
CA ALA A 66 11.93 20.54 -10.75
C ALA A 66 12.09 21.88 -10.00
N ARG A 67 13.24 22.14 -9.40
CA ARG A 67 13.55 23.35 -8.61
C ARG A 67 12.56 23.60 -7.47
N GLY A 68 11.97 22.53 -6.92
CA GLY A 68 10.95 22.62 -5.89
C GLY A 68 9.56 23.09 -6.35
N MET A 69 9.35 23.31 -7.66
CA MET A 69 8.08 23.79 -8.22
C MET A 69 7.19 22.65 -8.76
N GLY A 70 7.59 21.40 -8.56
CA GLY A 70 6.95 20.25 -9.17
C GLY A 70 7.30 20.05 -10.64
N VAL A 71 6.78 18.97 -11.24
CA VAL A 71 7.07 18.62 -12.65
C VAL A 71 5.86 18.79 -13.58
N GLY A 72 4.79 19.43 -13.09
CA GLY A 72 3.65 19.82 -13.93
C GLY A 72 2.90 18.67 -14.61
N GLY A 73 2.81 17.50 -14.00
CA GLY A 73 2.13 16.34 -14.56
C GLY A 73 2.95 15.53 -15.56
N ASP A 74 4.22 15.84 -15.78
CA ASP A 74 5.10 15.13 -16.73
C ASP A 74 5.86 13.99 -16.05
N PRO A 75 5.52 12.69 -16.33
CA PRO A 75 6.21 11.54 -15.74
C PRO A 75 7.68 11.43 -16.13
N SER A 76 8.06 11.89 -17.34
CA SER A 76 9.46 11.85 -17.79
C SER A 76 10.34 12.74 -16.92
N ARG A 77 9.87 13.94 -16.58
CA ARG A 77 10.55 14.85 -15.64
C ARG A 77 10.55 14.30 -14.22
N GLY A 78 9.46 13.61 -13.81
CA GLY A 78 9.40 12.91 -12.52
C GLY A 78 10.47 11.82 -12.41
N LYS A 79 10.61 11.00 -13.44
CA LYS A 79 11.66 9.98 -13.54
C LYS A 79 13.06 10.60 -13.46
N GLN A 80 13.34 11.62 -14.28
CA GLN A 80 14.63 12.30 -14.27
C GLN A 80 14.95 12.92 -12.91
N SER A 81 13.94 13.46 -12.21
CA SER A 81 14.10 14.01 -10.86
C SER A 81 14.49 12.93 -9.83
N ALA A 82 13.91 11.75 -9.92
CA ALA A 82 14.27 10.62 -9.06
C ALA A 82 15.68 10.09 -9.38
N GLU A 83 16.04 10.02 -10.65
CA GLU A 83 17.40 9.61 -11.07
C GLU A 83 18.48 10.61 -10.58
N GLU A 84 18.19 11.89 -10.60
CA GLU A 84 19.09 12.93 -10.05
C GLU A 84 19.33 12.70 -8.55
N SER A 85 18.31 12.28 -7.82
CA SER A 85 18.35 12.07 -6.36
C SER A 85 18.59 10.61 -5.95
N ARG A 86 19.04 9.75 -6.88
CA ARG A 86 19.19 8.30 -6.68
C ARG A 86 20.05 7.95 -5.45
N SER A 87 21.11 8.68 -5.21
CA SER A 87 22.02 8.42 -4.09
C SER A 87 21.35 8.70 -2.74
N GLU A 88 20.59 9.78 -2.63
CA GLU A 88 19.82 10.13 -1.44
C GLU A 88 18.71 9.11 -1.18
N ILE A 89 17.94 8.75 -2.22
CA ILE A 89 16.90 7.71 -2.11
C ILE A 89 17.49 6.39 -1.62
N LYS A 90 18.67 6.00 -2.13
CA LYS A 90 19.37 4.78 -1.72
C LYS A 90 19.78 4.80 -0.24
N GLU A 91 20.18 5.95 0.28
CA GLU A 91 20.52 6.12 1.70
C GLU A 91 19.31 5.87 2.59
N TYR A 92 18.16 6.45 2.25
CA TYR A 92 16.90 6.21 2.97
C TYR A 92 16.39 4.77 2.86
N LEU A 93 16.72 4.05 1.79
CA LEU A 93 16.36 2.63 1.60
C LEU A 93 17.32 1.65 2.29
N SER A 94 18.42 2.15 2.85
CA SER A 94 19.41 1.29 3.52
C SER A 94 18.79 0.51 4.67
N ASN A 95 19.19 -0.77 4.80
CA ASN A 95 18.75 -1.69 5.86
C ASN A 95 17.23 -1.94 5.93
N ALA A 96 16.48 -1.69 4.85
CA ALA A 96 15.08 -2.07 4.78
C ALA A 96 14.95 -3.55 4.43
N ASP A 97 14.14 -4.28 5.22
CA ASP A 97 13.74 -5.66 4.89
C ASP A 97 12.52 -5.64 3.96
N MET A 98 11.63 -4.65 4.12
CA MET A 98 10.41 -4.47 3.34
C MET A 98 10.19 -3.00 3.01
N VAL A 99 9.80 -2.74 1.77
CA VAL A 99 9.52 -1.38 1.28
C VAL A 99 8.16 -1.34 0.60
N PHE A 100 7.28 -0.50 1.12
CA PHE A 100 6.05 -0.12 0.45
C PHE A 100 6.25 1.18 -0.32
N ILE A 101 5.73 1.22 -1.54
CA ILE A 101 5.73 2.41 -2.38
C ILE A 101 4.28 2.80 -2.67
N ALA A 102 3.80 3.84 -1.99
CA ALA A 102 2.48 4.42 -2.19
C ALA A 102 2.56 5.54 -3.23
N ALA A 103 1.77 5.46 -4.31
CA ALA A 103 1.73 6.52 -5.32
C ALA A 103 0.38 6.61 -6.02
N GLY A 104 -0.06 7.83 -6.31
CA GLY A 104 -1.14 8.08 -7.26
C GLY A 104 -0.55 8.13 -8.68
N MET A 105 -0.97 7.20 -9.55
CA MET A 105 -0.55 7.17 -10.94
C MET A 105 -1.34 8.16 -11.79
N GLY A 106 -0.73 8.65 -12.88
CA GLY A 106 -1.30 9.65 -13.81
C GLY A 106 -0.79 11.07 -13.57
N GLY A 107 -0.09 11.34 -12.46
CA GLY A 107 0.64 12.58 -12.23
C GLY A 107 2.11 12.49 -12.67
N GLY A 108 2.87 13.57 -12.51
CA GLY A 108 4.28 13.60 -12.90
C GLY A 108 5.19 12.88 -11.91
N SER A 109 5.22 13.34 -10.65
CA SER A 109 6.14 12.84 -9.61
C SER A 109 5.85 11.38 -9.23
N GLY A 110 4.59 11.03 -8.91
CA GLY A 110 4.21 9.67 -8.53
C GLY A 110 4.51 8.67 -9.65
N THR A 111 4.00 8.94 -10.84
CA THR A 111 4.14 8.06 -12.01
C THR A 111 5.58 7.86 -12.45
N GLY A 112 6.37 8.95 -12.45
CA GLY A 112 7.75 8.91 -12.92
C GLY A 112 8.75 8.44 -11.89
N ALA A 113 8.61 8.85 -10.63
CA ALA A 113 9.61 8.55 -9.59
C ALA A 113 9.38 7.18 -8.92
N ALA A 114 8.13 6.71 -8.77
CA ALA A 114 7.86 5.45 -8.08
C ALA A 114 8.58 4.24 -8.71
N PRO A 115 8.66 4.08 -10.06
CA PRO A 115 9.44 3.00 -10.66
C PRO A 115 10.94 3.06 -10.34
N VAL A 116 11.53 4.25 -10.25
CA VAL A 116 12.95 4.43 -9.91
C VAL A 116 13.20 4.05 -8.45
N ILE A 117 12.33 4.46 -7.55
CA ILE A 117 12.40 4.09 -6.13
C ILE A 117 12.25 2.57 -5.96
N ALA A 118 11.31 1.96 -6.70
CA ALA A 118 11.11 0.51 -6.70
C ALA A 118 12.36 -0.24 -7.17
N GLU A 119 13.00 0.21 -8.24
CA GLU A 119 14.25 -0.35 -8.75
C GLU A 119 15.36 -0.31 -7.69
N ILE A 120 15.53 0.82 -7.01
CA ILE A 120 16.53 0.96 -5.96
C ILE A 120 16.22 0.04 -4.77
N ALA A 121 14.97 -0.01 -4.33
CA ALA A 121 14.52 -0.85 -3.22
C ALA A 121 14.76 -2.34 -3.52
N LYS A 122 14.30 -2.82 -4.68
CA LYS A 122 14.51 -4.21 -5.10
C LYS A 122 15.99 -4.56 -5.24
N SER A 123 16.79 -3.63 -5.78
CA SER A 123 18.24 -3.83 -5.93
C SER A 123 18.98 -3.87 -4.58
N SER A 124 18.41 -3.34 -3.51
CA SER A 124 18.96 -3.44 -2.15
C SER A 124 18.59 -4.74 -1.44
N GLY A 125 17.76 -5.60 -2.05
CA GLY A 125 17.31 -6.89 -1.50
C GLY A 125 16.07 -6.81 -0.62
N ALA A 126 15.44 -5.64 -0.50
CA ALA A 126 14.18 -5.48 0.24
C ALA A 126 13.01 -6.11 -0.52
N LEU A 127 12.09 -6.76 0.19
CA LEU A 127 10.79 -7.13 -0.36
C LEU A 127 10.05 -5.85 -0.75
N THR A 128 9.82 -5.65 -2.05
CA THR A 128 9.32 -4.38 -2.60
C THR A 128 7.88 -4.51 -3.06
N ILE A 129 6.98 -3.75 -2.44
CA ILE A 129 5.54 -3.78 -2.71
C ILE A 129 5.08 -2.41 -3.20
N GLY A 130 4.51 -2.39 -4.40
CA GLY A 130 3.83 -1.21 -4.94
C GLY A 130 2.35 -1.23 -4.55
N VAL A 131 1.85 -0.12 -3.99
CA VAL A 131 0.42 0.10 -3.75
C VAL A 131 0.05 1.42 -4.41
N VAL A 132 -0.63 1.33 -5.54
CA VAL A 132 -0.84 2.49 -6.40
C VAL A 132 -2.30 2.64 -6.81
N THR A 133 -2.73 3.88 -7.06
CA THR A 133 -4.08 4.15 -7.55
C THR A 133 -4.07 4.51 -9.03
N LYS A 134 -5.12 4.08 -9.76
CA LYS A 134 -5.49 4.66 -11.07
C LYS A 134 -6.31 5.94 -10.84
N PRO A 135 -6.16 6.98 -11.68
CA PRO A 135 -6.96 8.19 -11.54
C PRO A 135 -8.44 7.91 -11.75
N PHE A 136 -9.29 8.81 -11.25
CA PHE A 136 -10.71 8.82 -11.58
C PHE A 136 -10.94 9.17 -13.06
N GLY A 137 -11.98 8.62 -13.67
CA GLY A 137 -12.31 8.88 -15.07
C GLY A 137 -12.53 10.35 -15.39
N PHE A 138 -13.05 11.15 -14.45
CA PHE A 138 -13.22 12.60 -14.62
C PHE A 138 -11.88 13.37 -14.67
N GLU A 139 -10.77 12.79 -14.27
CA GLU A 139 -9.43 13.41 -14.37
C GLU A 139 -8.89 13.42 -15.82
N GLY A 140 -9.51 12.68 -16.71
CA GLY A 140 -9.27 12.68 -18.14
C GLY A 140 -8.35 11.57 -18.65
N THR A 141 -8.50 11.28 -19.96
CA THR A 141 -7.80 10.17 -20.62
C THR A 141 -6.28 10.30 -20.61
N GLN A 142 -5.76 11.51 -20.73
CA GLN A 142 -4.31 11.74 -20.69
C GLN A 142 -3.68 11.32 -19.37
N ARG A 143 -4.37 11.54 -18.25
CA ARG A 143 -3.93 11.04 -16.92
C ARG A 143 -4.03 9.53 -16.81
N LEU A 144 -5.10 8.95 -17.35
CA LEU A 144 -5.27 7.50 -17.38
C LEU A 144 -4.18 6.82 -18.20
N ASP A 145 -3.86 7.33 -19.39
CA ASP A 145 -2.80 6.78 -20.25
C ASP A 145 -1.43 6.84 -19.55
N ALA A 146 -1.10 7.97 -18.93
CA ALA A 146 0.11 8.12 -18.13
C ALA A 146 0.13 7.17 -16.94
N ALA A 147 -1.02 6.92 -16.29
CA ALA A 147 -1.13 5.97 -15.19
C ALA A 147 -0.86 4.53 -15.64
N LEU A 148 -1.44 4.10 -16.75
CA LEU A 148 -1.24 2.76 -17.30
C LEU A 148 0.23 2.52 -17.67
N GLU A 149 0.88 3.49 -18.31
CA GLU A 149 2.31 3.42 -18.59
C GLU A 149 3.15 3.34 -17.31
N GLY A 150 2.82 4.15 -16.30
CA GLY A 150 3.49 4.13 -15.00
C GLY A 150 3.35 2.80 -14.27
N ILE A 151 2.16 2.18 -14.31
CA ILE A 151 1.89 0.87 -13.75
C ILE A 151 2.74 -0.22 -14.44
N GLU A 152 2.80 -0.23 -15.77
CA GLU A 152 3.65 -1.17 -16.50
C GLU A 152 5.16 -0.94 -16.23
N ASN A 153 5.55 0.28 -15.90
CA ASN A 153 6.94 0.57 -15.55
C ASN A 153 7.29 0.10 -14.13
N ILE A 154 6.47 0.39 -13.12
CA ILE A 154 6.73 -0.02 -11.73
C ILE A 154 6.66 -1.54 -11.55
N LYS A 155 5.76 -2.22 -12.26
CA LYS A 155 5.58 -3.68 -12.25
C LYS A 155 6.87 -4.46 -12.48
N LYS A 156 7.82 -3.89 -13.21
CA LYS A 156 9.13 -4.52 -13.50
C LYS A 156 10.05 -4.59 -12.28
N TYR A 157 9.82 -3.72 -11.29
CA TYR A 157 10.72 -3.47 -10.18
C TYR A 157 10.12 -3.75 -8.81
N VAL A 158 8.88 -4.23 -8.74
CA VAL A 158 8.26 -4.66 -7.49
C VAL A 158 8.11 -6.18 -7.45
N ASP A 159 8.04 -6.74 -6.27
CA ASP A 159 7.71 -8.14 -6.04
C ASP A 159 6.21 -8.37 -6.15
N THR A 160 5.44 -7.47 -5.53
CA THR A 160 3.99 -7.45 -5.57
C THR A 160 3.50 -6.05 -5.95
N LEU A 161 2.51 -5.98 -6.83
CA LEU A 161 1.88 -4.73 -7.23
C LEU A 161 0.37 -4.80 -6.98
N ILE A 162 -0.09 -3.97 -6.05
CA ILE A 162 -1.52 -3.74 -5.79
C ILE A 162 -1.93 -2.48 -6.53
N VAL A 163 -2.90 -2.59 -7.42
CA VAL A 163 -3.45 -1.46 -8.19
C VAL A 163 -4.89 -1.23 -7.76
N VAL A 164 -5.19 -0.05 -7.28
CA VAL A 164 -6.54 0.36 -6.85
C VAL A 164 -7.17 1.24 -7.92
N PRO A 165 -8.23 0.81 -8.60
CA PRO A 165 -8.94 1.64 -9.56
C PRO A 165 -9.89 2.59 -8.82
N ASN A 166 -9.59 3.90 -8.83
CA ASN A 166 -10.39 4.89 -8.07
C ASN A 166 -11.86 4.90 -8.48
N ASP A 167 -12.20 4.66 -9.76
CA ASP A 167 -13.58 4.60 -10.22
C ASP A 167 -14.41 3.50 -9.54
N ARG A 168 -13.77 2.42 -9.05
CA ARG A 168 -14.45 1.36 -8.31
C ARG A 168 -14.85 1.81 -6.91
N LEU A 169 -14.15 2.78 -6.34
CA LEU A 169 -14.50 3.36 -5.04
C LEU A 169 -15.82 4.12 -5.09
N LEU A 170 -16.18 4.70 -6.26
CA LEU A 170 -17.45 5.39 -6.43
C LEU A 170 -18.65 4.43 -6.41
N GLN A 171 -18.43 3.13 -6.47
CA GLN A 171 -19.49 2.11 -6.38
C GLN A 171 -19.80 1.71 -4.92
N THR A 172 -18.96 2.11 -3.96
CA THR A 172 -19.14 1.76 -2.55
C THR A 172 -20.03 2.75 -1.80
N GLU A 173 -20.10 4.00 -2.25
CA GLU A 173 -20.89 5.07 -1.63
C GLU A 173 -21.53 5.98 -2.68
N ASP A 174 -22.82 6.30 -2.49
CA ASP A 174 -23.55 7.22 -3.37
C ASP A 174 -23.28 8.69 -3.02
N ASN A 175 -23.23 9.56 -4.03
CA ASN A 175 -23.15 11.02 -3.87
C ASN A 175 -21.92 11.56 -3.13
N LEU A 176 -20.75 10.94 -3.28
CA LEU A 176 -19.51 11.43 -2.71
C LEU A 176 -19.15 12.82 -3.23
N SER A 177 -18.75 13.72 -2.34
CA SER A 177 -18.08 14.96 -2.75
C SER A 177 -16.72 14.63 -3.37
N MET A 178 -16.19 15.52 -4.21
CA MET A 178 -14.84 15.35 -4.80
C MET A 178 -13.77 15.13 -3.73
N SER A 179 -13.83 15.90 -2.63
CA SER A 179 -12.89 15.74 -1.51
C SER A 179 -13.05 14.39 -0.81
N ALA A 180 -14.29 13.91 -0.63
CA ALA A 180 -14.55 12.60 -0.03
C ALA A 180 -14.02 11.46 -0.91
N ALA A 181 -14.20 11.55 -2.24
CA ALA A 181 -13.69 10.55 -3.18
C ALA A 181 -12.15 10.44 -3.14
N PHE A 182 -11.43 11.57 -3.13
CA PHE A 182 -9.96 11.53 -2.98
C PHE A 182 -9.54 11.01 -1.60
N ASN A 183 -10.26 11.39 -0.55
CA ASN A 183 -10.00 10.87 0.79
C ASN A 183 -10.15 9.34 0.85
N LEU A 184 -11.19 8.81 0.21
CA LEU A 184 -11.43 7.37 0.13
C LEU A 184 -10.30 6.64 -0.62
N ALA A 185 -9.78 7.23 -1.71
CA ALA A 185 -8.64 6.68 -2.42
C ALA A 185 -7.37 6.64 -1.56
N ASP A 186 -7.11 7.71 -0.77
CA ASP A 186 -6.00 7.75 0.18
C ASP A 186 -6.19 6.70 1.29
N ASP A 187 -7.43 6.53 1.80
CA ASP A 187 -7.74 5.57 2.86
C ASP A 187 -7.59 4.13 2.39
N VAL A 188 -7.93 3.81 1.14
CA VAL A 188 -7.69 2.48 0.58
C VAL A 188 -6.19 2.16 0.43
N LEU A 189 -5.37 3.13 0.00
CA LEU A 189 -3.91 2.97 0.01
C LEU A 189 -3.40 2.72 1.45
N LYS A 190 -3.93 3.46 2.42
CA LYS A 190 -3.63 3.28 3.84
C LYS A 190 -3.95 1.85 4.28
N VAL A 191 -5.19 1.41 4.09
CA VAL A 191 -5.64 0.07 4.52
C VAL A 191 -4.79 -1.01 3.85
N GLY A 192 -4.48 -0.90 2.55
CA GLY A 192 -3.67 -1.87 1.84
C GLY A 192 -2.26 -2.05 2.41
N ILE A 193 -1.65 -0.98 2.88
CA ILE A 193 -0.31 -1.02 3.48
C ILE A 193 -0.38 -1.44 4.95
N GLN A 194 -1.30 -0.84 5.71
CA GLN A 194 -1.45 -1.11 7.14
C GLN A 194 -1.80 -2.57 7.41
N SER A 195 -2.74 -3.17 6.67
CA SER A 195 -3.15 -4.57 6.86
C SER A 195 -1.97 -5.54 6.77
N ILE A 196 -1.05 -5.31 5.84
CA ILE A 196 0.14 -6.16 5.69
C ILE A 196 1.16 -5.88 6.80
N ALA A 197 1.38 -4.60 7.11
CA ALA A 197 2.34 -4.21 8.13
C ALA A 197 1.89 -4.64 9.55
N GLU A 198 0.60 -4.57 9.84
CA GLU A 198 0.00 -5.02 11.12
C GLU A 198 0.25 -6.50 11.36
N LEU A 199 0.06 -7.34 10.34
CA LEU A 199 0.30 -8.78 10.44
C LEU A 199 1.73 -9.13 10.88
N ILE A 200 2.69 -8.27 10.57
CA ILE A 200 4.12 -8.48 10.87
C ILE A 200 4.53 -7.82 12.20
N LEU A 201 3.99 -6.62 12.47
CA LEU A 201 4.49 -5.76 13.55
C LEU A 201 3.62 -5.75 14.80
N VAL A 202 2.30 -5.97 14.65
CA VAL A 202 1.37 -5.89 15.77
C VAL A 202 1.17 -7.28 16.37
N PRO A 203 1.48 -7.47 17.67
CA PRO A 203 1.16 -8.72 18.35
C PRO A 203 -0.35 -8.97 18.35
N GLY A 204 -0.77 -10.06 17.73
CA GLY A 204 -2.16 -10.54 17.72
C GLY A 204 -2.28 -11.93 18.35
N GLU A 205 -3.48 -12.49 18.37
CA GLU A 205 -3.71 -13.88 18.81
C GLU A 205 -3.05 -14.88 17.86
N ILE A 206 -3.00 -14.53 16.56
CA ILE A 206 -2.33 -15.30 15.52
C ILE A 206 -1.40 -14.35 14.78
N ASN A 207 -0.11 -14.54 15.00
CA ASN A 207 0.94 -13.72 14.40
C ASN A 207 1.56 -14.42 13.20
N LEU A 208 1.90 -13.61 12.20
CA LEU A 208 2.71 -14.03 11.07
C LEU A 208 4.14 -13.50 11.24
N ASP A 209 5.11 -14.31 10.90
CA ASP A 209 6.46 -13.82 10.78
C ASP A 209 6.69 -13.18 9.38
N PHE A 210 7.73 -12.37 9.30
CA PHE A 210 8.08 -11.71 8.03
C PHE A 210 8.39 -12.73 6.90
N ALA A 211 8.93 -13.89 7.24
CA ALA A 211 9.29 -14.91 6.26
C ALA A 211 8.04 -15.53 5.60
N ASP A 212 6.95 -15.69 6.33
CA ASP A 212 5.68 -16.18 5.80
C ASP A 212 5.09 -15.21 4.79
N VAL A 213 5.02 -13.92 5.15
CA VAL A 213 4.54 -12.86 4.24
C VAL A 213 5.45 -12.77 3.00
N LYS A 214 6.76 -12.83 3.19
CA LYS A 214 7.74 -12.82 2.10
C LYS A 214 7.50 -13.98 1.13
N THR A 215 7.25 -15.18 1.63
CA THR A 215 7.03 -16.38 0.78
C THR A 215 5.84 -16.21 -0.18
N ILE A 216 4.79 -15.50 0.22
CA ILE A 216 3.62 -15.25 -0.66
C ILE A 216 3.87 -14.06 -1.59
N MET A 217 4.54 -13.02 -1.11
CA MET A 217 4.61 -11.74 -1.83
C MET A 217 5.85 -11.58 -2.72
N GLU A 218 6.91 -12.36 -2.48
CA GLU A 218 8.13 -12.27 -3.29
C GLU A 218 7.86 -12.79 -4.72
N ASN A 219 8.10 -11.91 -5.70
CA ASN A 219 7.87 -12.19 -7.13
C ASN A 219 6.42 -12.64 -7.46
N ALA A 220 5.44 -12.25 -6.65
CA ALA A 220 4.03 -12.61 -6.86
C ALA A 220 3.40 -11.86 -8.04
N GLY A 221 3.94 -10.70 -8.41
CA GLY A 221 3.40 -9.89 -9.52
C GLY A 221 2.14 -9.12 -9.13
N PRO A 222 1.12 -9.06 -10.01
CA PRO A 222 -0.13 -8.37 -9.71
C PRO A 222 -0.88 -9.01 -8.54
N ALA A 223 -1.38 -8.18 -7.63
CA ALA A 223 -2.20 -8.61 -6.51
C ALA A 223 -3.44 -7.71 -6.39
N TRP A 224 -4.49 -8.26 -5.79
CA TRP A 224 -5.75 -7.56 -5.56
C TRP A 224 -6.06 -7.55 -4.08
N MET A 225 -6.79 -6.53 -3.66
CA MET A 225 -7.20 -6.34 -2.30
C MET A 225 -8.72 -6.26 -2.22
N GLY A 226 -9.31 -6.96 -1.26
CA GLY A 226 -10.73 -6.84 -0.92
C GLY A 226 -10.87 -6.49 0.55
N ILE A 227 -11.87 -5.68 0.87
CA ILE A 227 -12.21 -5.26 2.22
C ILE A 227 -13.67 -5.61 2.44
N GLY A 228 -13.97 -6.17 3.59
CA GLY A 228 -15.35 -6.45 4.02
C GLY A 228 -15.51 -6.21 5.50
N GLU A 229 -16.59 -5.54 5.86
CA GLU A 229 -16.96 -5.21 7.22
C GLU A 229 -18.39 -5.66 7.49
N SER A 230 -18.65 -6.22 8.65
CA SER A 230 -19.99 -6.56 9.11
C SER A 230 -20.05 -6.58 10.63
N ASP A 231 -21.26 -6.46 11.15
CA ASP A 231 -21.62 -6.59 12.56
C ASP A 231 -22.78 -7.57 12.72
N GLY A 232 -23.10 -7.93 13.96
CA GLY A 232 -24.19 -8.85 14.26
C GLY A 232 -23.79 -10.33 14.34
N GLU A 233 -24.80 -11.22 14.22
CA GLU A 233 -24.64 -12.64 14.53
C GLU A 233 -23.81 -13.43 13.50
N ASN A 234 -23.89 -13.05 12.21
CA ASN A 234 -23.14 -13.68 11.10
C ASN A 234 -22.00 -12.80 10.58
N ARG A 235 -21.52 -11.90 11.40
CA ARG A 235 -20.55 -10.84 11.02
C ARG A 235 -19.33 -11.36 10.25
N SER A 236 -18.74 -12.46 10.68
CA SER A 236 -17.52 -13.02 10.09
C SER A 236 -17.75 -13.56 8.67
N ILE A 237 -18.86 -14.30 8.46
CA ILE A 237 -19.24 -14.82 7.15
C ILE A 237 -19.56 -13.65 6.21
N GLU A 238 -20.39 -12.72 6.64
CA GLU A 238 -20.80 -11.57 5.83
C GLU A 238 -19.60 -10.66 5.48
N ALA A 239 -18.71 -10.40 6.43
CA ALA A 239 -17.48 -9.62 6.17
C ALA A 239 -16.60 -10.33 5.14
N ALA A 240 -16.39 -11.64 5.29
CA ALA A 240 -15.60 -12.42 4.33
C ALA A 240 -16.25 -12.45 2.94
N GLU A 241 -17.57 -12.60 2.83
CA GLU A 241 -18.31 -12.54 1.56
C GLU A 241 -18.19 -11.17 0.89
N ARG A 242 -18.28 -10.09 1.66
CA ARG A 242 -18.07 -8.72 1.16
C ARG A 242 -16.63 -8.52 0.70
N ALA A 243 -15.64 -9.03 1.43
CA ALA A 243 -14.24 -8.94 1.06
C ALA A 243 -13.96 -9.66 -0.28
N VAL A 244 -14.41 -10.90 -0.46
CA VAL A 244 -14.20 -11.68 -1.68
C VAL A 244 -15.03 -11.18 -2.88
N SER A 245 -16.06 -10.38 -2.62
CA SER A 245 -16.92 -9.75 -3.63
C SER A 245 -16.65 -8.24 -3.74
N SER A 246 -15.60 -7.74 -3.11
CA SER A 246 -15.28 -6.30 -3.08
C SER A 246 -15.15 -5.74 -4.50
N PRO A 247 -15.72 -4.56 -4.78
CA PRO A 247 -15.55 -3.88 -6.07
C PRO A 247 -14.08 -3.50 -6.36
N LEU A 248 -13.22 -3.48 -5.34
CA LEU A 248 -11.79 -3.24 -5.50
C LEU A 248 -11.07 -4.38 -6.22
N LEU A 249 -11.65 -5.58 -6.25
CA LEU A 249 -11.13 -6.71 -7.00
C LEU A 249 -11.41 -6.49 -8.49
N GLU A 250 -10.37 -6.33 -9.30
CA GLU A 250 -10.53 -6.23 -10.76
C GLU A 250 -10.86 -7.59 -11.41
N MET A 251 -10.53 -8.69 -10.71
CA MET A 251 -10.75 -10.07 -11.18
C MET A 251 -11.32 -10.94 -10.05
N PRO A 252 -12.08 -12.01 -10.38
CA PRO A 252 -12.48 -13.00 -9.41
C PRO A 252 -11.27 -13.65 -8.74
N ILE A 253 -11.42 -14.03 -7.46
CA ILE A 253 -10.32 -14.66 -6.68
C ILE A 253 -10.18 -16.15 -6.94
N ASP A 254 -11.04 -16.76 -7.76
CA ASP A 254 -11.12 -18.21 -7.97
C ASP A 254 -9.81 -18.89 -8.41
N GLY A 255 -8.89 -18.14 -8.98
CA GLY A 255 -7.57 -18.63 -9.40
C GLY A 255 -6.41 -18.21 -8.50
N ALA A 256 -6.67 -17.55 -7.38
CA ALA A 256 -5.63 -17.08 -6.48
C ALA A 256 -4.86 -18.25 -5.88
N LYS A 257 -3.53 -18.22 -6.02
CA LYS A 257 -2.60 -19.23 -5.49
C LYS A 257 -1.92 -18.82 -4.19
N GLY A 258 -1.91 -17.53 -3.89
CA GLY A 258 -1.43 -16.97 -2.63
C GLY A 258 -2.49 -16.03 -2.07
N VAL A 259 -2.82 -16.17 -0.81
CA VAL A 259 -3.80 -15.35 -0.10
C VAL A 259 -3.26 -14.99 1.25
N ILE A 260 -3.30 -13.70 1.56
CA ILE A 260 -3.07 -13.18 2.89
C ILE A 260 -4.37 -12.53 3.33
N PHE A 261 -4.93 -12.91 4.45
CA PHE A 261 -6.08 -12.22 5.01
C PHE A 261 -5.89 -11.89 6.49
N ASN A 262 -6.43 -10.77 6.91
CA ASN A 262 -6.43 -10.31 8.28
C ASN A 262 -7.87 -10.23 8.80
N VAL A 263 -8.11 -10.80 9.97
CA VAL A 263 -9.39 -10.66 10.69
C VAL A 263 -9.16 -9.67 11.82
N SER A 264 -9.82 -8.54 11.75
CA SER A 264 -9.69 -7.44 12.71
C SER A 264 -11.03 -7.16 13.39
N GLY A 265 -11.05 -6.98 14.68
CA GLY A 265 -12.28 -6.63 15.41
C GLY A 265 -12.02 -6.42 16.90
N GLY A 266 -13.07 -6.25 17.69
CA GLY A 266 -13.01 -6.05 19.13
C GLY A 266 -12.53 -7.28 19.91
N GLN A 267 -12.50 -7.16 21.24
CA GLN A 267 -12.12 -8.26 22.15
C GLN A 267 -13.14 -9.43 22.14
N ASP A 268 -14.21 -9.30 21.44
CA ASP A 268 -15.30 -10.27 21.29
C ASP A 268 -15.16 -11.19 20.07
N ILE A 269 -14.06 -11.07 19.30
CA ILE A 269 -13.74 -12.02 18.22
C ILE A 269 -13.54 -13.42 18.80
N THR A 270 -14.22 -14.39 18.22
CA THR A 270 -14.14 -15.79 18.61
C THR A 270 -13.33 -16.61 17.60
N LEU A 271 -12.87 -17.80 18.01
CA LEU A 271 -12.25 -18.76 17.09
C LEU A 271 -13.23 -19.18 15.96
N ASP A 272 -14.52 -19.26 16.28
CA ASP A 272 -15.57 -19.59 15.31
C ASP A 272 -15.70 -18.49 14.25
N ASP A 273 -15.59 -17.21 14.62
CA ASP A 273 -15.55 -16.09 13.68
C ASP A 273 -14.41 -16.23 12.67
N VAL A 274 -13.18 -16.49 13.17
CA VAL A 274 -12.00 -16.67 12.32
C VAL A 274 -12.12 -17.88 11.42
N THR A 275 -12.63 -19.00 11.95
CA THR A 275 -12.82 -20.25 11.20
C THR A 275 -13.85 -20.07 10.08
N SER A 276 -14.99 -19.46 10.39
CA SER A 276 -16.07 -19.22 9.41
C SER A 276 -15.63 -18.30 8.28
N ALA A 277 -14.92 -17.20 8.60
CA ALA A 277 -14.34 -16.32 7.60
C ALA A 277 -13.32 -17.06 6.70
N SER A 278 -12.45 -17.87 7.31
CA SER A 278 -11.47 -18.69 6.58
C SER A 278 -12.11 -19.68 5.62
N GLU A 279 -13.22 -20.32 6.01
CA GLU A 279 -13.95 -21.27 5.14
C GLU A 279 -14.56 -20.57 3.92
N VAL A 280 -15.13 -19.38 4.09
CA VAL A 280 -15.62 -18.58 2.96
C VAL A 280 -14.50 -18.29 1.97
N ILE A 281 -13.35 -17.81 2.43
CA ILE A 281 -12.19 -17.50 1.58
C ILE A 281 -11.68 -18.76 0.89
N LYS A 282 -11.46 -19.86 1.63
CA LYS A 282 -10.98 -21.14 1.10
C LYS A 282 -11.88 -21.70 0.01
N SER A 283 -13.20 -21.52 0.13
CA SER A 283 -14.16 -22.00 -0.87
C SER A 283 -14.09 -21.27 -2.21
N ARG A 284 -13.43 -20.12 -2.27
CA ARG A 284 -13.36 -19.20 -3.42
C ARG A 284 -12.01 -19.15 -4.11
N VAL A 285 -10.95 -19.67 -3.51
CA VAL A 285 -9.59 -19.64 -4.04
C VAL A 285 -9.19 -20.99 -4.64
N HIS A 286 -8.02 -21.04 -5.30
CA HIS A 286 -7.52 -22.31 -5.84
C HIS A 286 -7.37 -23.36 -4.72
N PRO A 287 -7.72 -24.65 -4.93
CA PRO A 287 -7.60 -25.71 -3.91
C PRO A 287 -6.20 -25.84 -3.31
N ASP A 288 -5.16 -25.58 -4.10
CA ASP A 288 -3.75 -25.64 -3.67
C ASP A 288 -3.21 -24.26 -3.27
N ALA A 289 -4.07 -23.27 -2.99
CA ALA A 289 -3.64 -21.94 -2.60
C ALA A 289 -2.87 -21.98 -1.27
N ASN A 290 -1.73 -21.26 -1.23
CA ASN A 290 -1.06 -20.96 0.01
C ASN A 290 -1.82 -19.85 0.72
N ILE A 291 -2.48 -20.17 1.83
CA ILE A 291 -3.31 -19.25 2.58
C ILE A 291 -2.66 -18.97 3.92
N ILE A 292 -2.35 -17.69 4.16
CA ILE A 292 -1.82 -17.21 5.42
C ILE A 292 -2.82 -16.22 6.02
N PHE A 293 -3.06 -16.33 7.32
CA PHE A 293 -3.98 -15.43 8.01
C PHE A 293 -3.42 -14.97 9.35
N GLY A 294 -3.83 -13.78 9.75
CA GLY A 294 -3.59 -13.27 11.07
C GLY A 294 -4.87 -12.72 11.69
N SER A 295 -4.83 -12.52 12.98
CA SER A 295 -5.92 -11.90 13.74
C SER A 295 -5.37 -10.79 14.61
N VAL A 296 -5.94 -9.59 14.45
CA VAL A 296 -5.55 -8.40 15.22
C VAL A 296 -6.76 -7.91 15.99
N THR A 297 -6.61 -7.77 17.31
CA THR A 297 -7.64 -7.18 18.14
C THR A 297 -7.52 -5.67 18.13
N ASN A 298 -8.54 -4.99 17.63
CA ASN A 298 -8.68 -3.53 17.65
C ASN A 298 -9.63 -3.15 18.79
N PRO A 299 -9.19 -2.40 19.83
CA PRO A 299 -10.05 -2.04 20.97
C PRO A 299 -11.17 -1.07 20.63
#